data_33e8c6cbde4c1917ece3f39a7726814c
#
_entry.id   33e8c6cbde4c1917ece3f39a7726814c
#
_cell.length_a   1.000
_cell.length_b   1.000
_cell.length_c   1.000
_cell.angle_alpha   90.00
_cell.angle_beta   90.00
_cell.angle_gamma   90.00
#
_symmetry.space_group_name_H-M   'P 1'
#
loop_
_entity.id
_entity.type
_entity.pdbx_description
1 polymer ?
#
loop_
_entity_poly.entity_id
_entity_poly.type
_entity_poly.pdbx_seq_one_letter_code
_entity_poly.pdbx_strand_id
1 'polypeptide(L)'
;MDRRKLIQSILLGSAGLSLSSAAGASFMDIEEKNIPLKGNIQHSVAAWTYNFLKLDELCILVKKLGFSAIDLLAPKEWPTIQQQGIYCSMCYTAGKISLTEGWNNKSNHAWLIKDFEEAIPLVAKAGYKNLICFSGNRNGIDDNVGMENCVEGLKKIMALAEKNGVVIQMELFNSKIDHPDYMCDKSAWGIELCKKIGSDNFKLLYDIYHMQVNEGDVIHTIQKNHQYFGHYHTAGVPGRHEIDDTQELFYPAIMKAIAATGYKGYVAQEFVPSNKDNKEKIAALKKAIKICDV
;
A
#
# COMPACT_ATOMS: atom_id res chain seq x y z
N MET A 1 -47.57 33.92 40.76
CA MET A 1 -48.30 32.67 40.49
C MET A 1 -47.29 31.55 40.24
N ASP A 2 -47.50 30.55 40.94
CA ASP A 2 -46.59 29.56 41.50
C ASP A 2 -46.03 28.54 40.52
N ARG A 3 -44.70 28.41 40.53
CA ARG A 3 -43.91 27.46 39.70
C ARG A 3 -43.87 26.03 40.27
N ARG A 4 -44.88 25.64 41.12
CA ARG A 4 -44.82 24.40 41.91
C ARG A 4 -45.91 23.36 41.63
N LYS A 5 -46.55 23.34 40.47
CA LYS A 5 -47.52 22.27 40.16
C LYS A 5 -47.40 21.78 38.74
N LEU A 6 -46.28 21.05 38.44
CA LEU A 6 -46.27 20.14 37.31
C LEU A 6 -45.18 19.05 37.49
N ILE A 7 -45.22 18.37 38.64
CA ILE A 7 -44.50 17.12 38.84
C ILE A 7 -45.49 16.20 39.59
N GLN A 8 -46.25 15.44 38.87
CA GLN A 8 -46.82 14.14 39.28
C GLN A 8 -47.78 13.69 38.18
N SER A 9 -47.32 12.79 37.41
CA SER A 9 -47.98 11.71 36.67
C SER A 9 -47.28 11.50 35.36
N ILE A 10 -46.43 10.48 35.33
CA ILE A 10 -46.38 9.38 34.37
C ILE A 10 -45.24 8.47 34.84
N LEU A 11 -45.57 7.58 35.74
CA LEU A 11 -44.91 6.28 35.88
C LEU A 11 -45.78 5.32 35.10
N LEU A 12 -45.18 4.65 34.13
CA LEU A 12 -45.47 3.33 33.58
C LEU A 12 -45.24 3.33 32.04
N GLY A 13 -44.18 2.63 31.61
CA GLY A 13 -43.88 2.39 30.19
C GLY A 13 -42.40 2.26 29.95
N SER A 14 -41.72 1.32 30.64
CA SER A 14 -40.36 0.90 30.30
C SER A 14 -40.40 0.05 29.02
N ALA A 15 -40.20 0.67 27.86
CA ALA A 15 -39.71 0.00 26.68
C ALA A 15 -38.38 0.63 26.33
N GLY A 16 -37.30 -0.09 26.61
CA GLY A 16 -35.94 0.29 26.29
C GLY A 16 -35.77 0.40 24.78
N LEU A 17 -35.72 1.63 24.27
CA LEU A 17 -35.18 1.93 22.99
C LEU A 17 -33.67 2.13 23.17
N SER A 18 -32.92 1.07 22.96
CA SER A 18 -31.48 1.17 22.69
C SER A 18 -31.30 1.97 21.41
N LEU A 19 -30.89 3.22 21.55
CA LEU A 19 -30.31 4.00 20.46
C LEU A 19 -28.98 3.35 20.10
N SER A 20 -29.01 2.26 19.33
CA SER A 20 -27.86 1.75 18.62
C SER A 20 -27.53 2.76 17.52
N SER A 21 -26.29 3.22 17.54
CA SER A 21 -25.67 4.13 16.60
C SER A 21 -25.94 3.70 15.15
N ALA A 22 -26.90 4.33 14.50
CA ALA A 22 -27.28 4.09 13.09
C ALA A 22 -26.27 4.66 12.06
N ALA A 23 -25.07 5.05 12.50
CA ALA A 23 -24.06 5.58 11.60
C ALA A 23 -23.21 4.49 10.90
N GLY A 24 -23.22 3.23 11.37
CA GLY A 24 -22.42 2.14 10.79
C GLY A 24 -23.14 1.29 9.74
N ALA A 25 -24.47 1.33 9.69
CA ALA A 25 -25.25 0.42 8.83
C ALA A 25 -25.40 0.88 7.37
N SER A 26 -25.14 2.15 7.06
CA SER A 26 -25.43 2.74 5.75
C SER A 26 -24.42 2.41 4.63
N PHE A 27 -23.22 1.89 4.96
CA PHE A 27 -22.22 1.55 3.96
C PHE A 27 -22.27 0.08 3.51
N MET A 28 -23.08 -0.75 4.17
CA MET A 28 -23.18 -2.19 3.93
C MET A 28 -24.22 -2.58 2.88
N ASP A 29 -25.09 -1.67 2.44
CA ASP A 29 -26.12 -1.92 1.42
C ASP A 29 -25.57 -1.82 -0.03
N ILE A 30 -24.35 -2.29 -0.25
CA ILE A 30 -23.92 -2.61 -1.61
C ILE A 30 -24.50 -4.00 -1.91
N GLU A 31 -25.74 -4.05 -2.34
CA GLU A 31 -26.36 -5.24 -2.97
C GLU A 31 -25.65 -5.50 -4.31
N GLU A 32 -24.41 -5.98 -4.30
CA GLU A 32 -23.79 -6.49 -5.51
C GLU A 32 -23.02 -7.76 -5.22
N LYS A 33 -23.32 -8.79 -5.99
CA LYS A 33 -22.57 -10.05 -6.07
C LYS A 33 -21.09 -9.72 -6.27
N ASN A 34 -20.23 -10.51 -5.66
CA ASN A 34 -18.77 -10.45 -5.87
C ASN A 34 -18.45 -10.21 -7.34
N ILE A 35 -17.57 -9.25 -7.63
CA ILE A 35 -17.09 -9.01 -8.99
C ILE A 35 -16.30 -10.26 -9.41
N PRO A 36 -16.67 -10.98 -10.46
CA PRO A 36 -15.87 -12.09 -10.94
C PRO A 36 -14.58 -11.52 -11.56
N LEU A 37 -13.48 -11.68 -10.87
CA LEU A 37 -12.16 -11.28 -11.36
C LEU A 37 -11.57 -12.35 -12.28
N LYS A 38 -10.83 -11.93 -13.31
CA LYS A 38 -10.19 -12.81 -14.29
C LYS A 38 -9.02 -13.62 -13.71
N GLY A 39 -8.41 -13.13 -12.63
CA GLY A 39 -7.34 -13.83 -11.92
C GLY A 39 -5.95 -13.70 -12.54
N ASN A 40 -5.78 -12.89 -13.58
CA ASN A 40 -4.46 -12.61 -14.16
C ASN A 40 -3.66 -11.60 -13.33
N ILE A 41 -4.35 -10.75 -12.57
CA ILE A 41 -3.79 -9.78 -11.64
C ILE A 41 -4.31 -10.11 -10.22
N GLN A 42 -3.42 -10.19 -9.25
CA GLN A 42 -3.80 -10.24 -7.84
C GLN A 42 -3.94 -8.82 -7.30
N HIS A 43 -5.17 -8.43 -6.98
CA HIS A 43 -5.47 -7.08 -6.52
C HIS A 43 -5.25 -6.91 -5.02
N SER A 44 -4.85 -5.70 -4.65
CA SER A 44 -4.76 -5.21 -3.28
C SER A 44 -5.18 -3.74 -3.21
N VAL A 45 -5.26 -3.17 -2.01
CA VAL A 45 -5.51 -1.74 -1.78
C VAL A 45 -4.70 -1.24 -0.60
N ALA A 46 -4.08 -0.08 -0.73
CA ALA A 46 -3.35 0.57 0.35
C ALA A 46 -4.32 1.05 1.44
N ALA A 47 -4.14 0.58 2.67
CA ALA A 47 -5.06 0.86 3.78
C ALA A 47 -5.19 2.36 4.06
N TRP A 48 -4.11 3.13 3.94
CA TRP A 48 -4.07 4.54 4.29
C TRP A 48 -4.94 5.42 3.37
N THR A 49 -5.16 5.02 2.10
CA THR A 49 -6.01 5.78 1.17
C THR A 49 -7.51 5.60 1.45
N TYR A 50 -7.87 4.60 2.26
CA TYR A 50 -9.23 4.30 2.71
C TYR A 50 -9.40 4.45 4.24
N ASN A 51 -8.61 5.31 4.88
CA ASN A 51 -8.60 5.54 6.33
C ASN A 51 -9.90 6.12 6.91
N PHE A 52 -10.86 6.48 6.08
CA PHE A 52 -12.22 6.83 6.49
C PHE A 52 -13.07 5.60 6.87
N LEU A 53 -12.60 4.39 6.55
CA LEU A 53 -13.16 3.11 7.00
C LEU A 53 -12.31 2.56 8.15
N LYS A 54 -12.96 1.86 9.08
CA LYS A 54 -12.23 1.00 10.01
C LYS A 54 -11.64 -0.18 9.25
N LEU A 55 -10.58 -0.78 9.77
CA LEU A 55 -9.87 -1.85 9.08
C LEU A 55 -10.75 -3.09 8.83
N ASP A 56 -11.64 -3.44 9.76
CA ASP A 56 -12.62 -4.52 9.59
C ASP A 56 -13.64 -4.21 8.48
N GLU A 57 -14.09 -2.96 8.37
CA GLU A 57 -14.97 -2.49 7.29
C GLU A 57 -14.26 -2.57 5.93
N LEU A 58 -12.98 -2.17 5.88
CA LEU A 58 -12.16 -2.30 4.67
C LEU A 58 -11.98 -3.77 4.27
N CYS A 59 -11.77 -4.68 5.23
CA CYS A 59 -11.72 -6.13 4.97
C CYS A 59 -13.01 -6.65 4.32
N ILE A 60 -14.16 -6.21 4.82
CA ILE A 60 -15.46 -6.59 4.23
C ILE A 60 -15.60 -6.03 2.81
N LEU A 61 -15.20 -4.77 2.60
CA LEU A 61 -15.27 -4.12 1.31
C LEU A 61 -14.43 -4.88 0.26
N VAL A 62 -13.16 -5.18 0.55
CA VAL A 62 -12.28 -5.83 -0.43
C VAL A 62 -12.79 -7.21 -0.82
N LYS A 63 -13.37 -7.97 0.13
CA LYS A 63 -14.03 -9.25 -0.17
C LYS A 63 -15.23 -9.08 -1.12
N LYS A 64 -16.07 -8.08 -0.87
CA LYS A 64 -17.21 -7.76 -1.77
C LYS A 64 -16.72 -7.37 -3.18
N LEU A 65 -15.54 -6.78 -3.30
CA LEU A 65 -14.92 -6.44 -4.57
C LEU A 65 -14.19 -7.63 -5.22
N GLY A 66 -14.19 -8.81 -4.59
CA GLY A 66 -13.68 -10.05 -5.16
C GLY A 66 -12.20 -10.31 -4.94
N PHE A 67 -11.51 -9.55 -4.06
CA PHE A 67 -10.12 -9.79 -3.70
C PHE A 67 -9.92 -9.90 -2.18
N SER A 68 -8.73 -10.33 -1.74
CA SER A 68 -8.47 -10.68 -0.35
C SER A 68 -7.11 -10.21 0.17
N ALA A 69 -6.66 -9.05 -0.29
CA ALA A 69 -5.41 -8.47 0.18
C ALA A 69 -5.54 -6.98 0.47
N ILE A 70 -4.85 -6.53 1.52
CA ILE A 70 -4.71 -5.12 1.90
C ILE A 70 -3.22 -4.82 2.04
N ASP A 71 -2.82 -3.66 1.60
CA ASP A 71 -1.45 -3.20 1.49
C ASP A 71 -1.08 -2.23 2.62
N LEU A 72 0.23 -2.18 2.97
CA LEU A 72 0.81 -1.20 3.87
C LEU A 72 0.23 -1.25 5.30
N LEU A 73 0.29 -2.44 5.90
CA LEU A 73 -0.13 -2.68 7.28
C LEU A 73 1.04 -3.03 8.19
N ALA A 74 1.02 -2.48 9.40
CA ALA A 74 1.98 -2.77 10.46
C ALA A 74 1.56 -3.99 11.30
N PRO A 75 2.46 -4.62 12.07
CA PRO A 75 2.18 -5.83 12.85
C PRO A 75 0.98 -5.75 13.79
N LYS A 76 0.70 -4.56 14.34
CA LYS A 76 -0.47 -4.34 15.23
C LYS A 76 -1.83 -4.53 14.52
N GLU A 77 -1.86 -4.42 13.20
CA GLU A 77 -3.06 -4.49 12.36
C GLU A 77 -3.33 -5.90 11.82
N TRP A 78 -2.29 -6.74 11.75
CA TRP A 78 -2.38 -8.08 11.18
C TRP A 78 -3.42 -9.01 11.84
N PRO A 79 -3.59 -9.02 13.19
CA PRO A 79 -4.62 -9.87 13.81
C PRO A 79 -6.02 -9.60 13.28
N THR A 80 -6.37 -8.32 13.03
CA THR A 80 -7.68 -7.94 12.49
C THR A 80 -7.90 -8.51 11.08
N ILE A 81 -6.92 -8.36 10.19
CA ILE A 81 -7.06 -8.85 8.82
C ILE A 81 -7.02 -10.38 8.74
N GLN A 82 -6.20 -11.04 9.58
CA GLN A 82 -6.11 -12.50 9.65
C GLN A 82 -7.44 -13.14 10.07
N GLN A 83 -8.13 -12.58 11.08
CA GLN A 83 -9.46 -13.01 11.51
C GLN A 83 -10.48 -12.93 10.37
N GLN A 84 -10.27 -12.02 9.43
CA GLN A 84 -11.12 -11.84 8.26
C GLN A 84 -10.65 -12.66 7.03
N GLY A 85 -9.54 -13.41 7.13
CA GLY A 85 -8.97 -14.15 6.00
C GLY A 85 -8.42 -13.24 4.90
N ILE A 86 -7.90 -12.06 5.28
CA ILE A 86 -7.26 -11.08 4.38
C ILE A 86 -5.73 -11.21 4.51
N TYR A 87 -5.05 -11.13 3.39
CA TYR A 87 -3.59 -11.15 3.30
C TYR A 87 -3.00 -9.75 3.36
N CYS A 88 -1.86 -9.55 4.03
CA CYS A 88 -1.08 -8.33 3.94
C CYS A 88 -0.12 -8.42 2.75
N SER A 89 -0.38 -7.67 1.68
CA SER A 89 0.40 -7.74 0.45
C SER A 89 1.74 -7.00 0.52
N MET A 90 1.83 -5.96 1.35
CA MET A 90 3.05 -5.25 1.71
C MET A 90 3.00 -4.88 3.19
N CYS A 91 4.03 -5.25 3.93
CA CYS A 91 4.12 -4.99 5.36
C CYS A 91 4.95 -3.74 5.65
N TYR A 92 4.56 -2.99 6.69
CA TYR A 92 5.45 -2.09 7.39
C TYR A 92 6.17 -2.83 8.53
N THR A 93 7.29 -2.26 9.00
CA THR A 93 7.89 -2.63 10.29
C THR A 93 6.98 -2.19 11.46
N ALA A 94 7.29 -2.62 12.67
CA ALA A 94 6.59 -2.13 13.88
C ALA A 94 7.13 -0.78 14.37
N GLY A 95 8.31 -0.40 13.89
CA GLY A 95 9.06 0.76 14.35
C GLY A 95 8.69 2.06 13.65
N LYS A 96 9.67 2.92 13.52
CA LYS A 96 9.53 4.23 12.89
C LYS A 96 9.42 4.09 11.38
N ILE A 97 8.32 4.56 10.79
CA ILE A 97 8.20 4.69 9.34
C ILE A 97 8.66 6.11 8.97
N SER A 98 9.68 6.21 8.13
CA SER A 98 10.17 7.49 7.63
C SER A 98 10.53 7.38 6.15
N LEU A 99 9.89 8.22 5.33
CA LEU A 99 10.20 8.31 3.90
C LEU A 99 11.48 9.11 3.64
N THR A 100 11.85 10.00 4.56
CA THR A 100 12.96 10.94 4.41
C THR A 100 14.25 10.50 5.09
N GLU A 101 14.14 9.68 6.14
CA GLU A 101 15.28 9.11 6.86
C GLU A 101 15.43 7.64 6.49
N GLY A 102 16.23 7.34 5.49
CA GLY A 102 16.33 6.00 4.91
C GLY A 102 17.75 5.47 4.84
N TRP A 103 17.93 4.43 4.05
CA TRP A 103 19.14 3.65 3.94
C TRP A 103 20.32 4.38 3.28
N ASN A 104 20.06 5.49 2.56
CA ASN A 104 21.10 6.31 1.93
C ASN A 104 22.00 7.06 2.92
N ASN A 105 21.61 7.13 4.18
CA ASN A 105 22.36 7.83 5.22
C ASN A 105 22.80 6.85 6.31
N LYS A 106 24.12 6.68 6.49
CA LYS A 106 24.71 5.77 7.48
C LYS A 106 24.30 6.07 8.92
N SER A 107 23.97 7.33 9.25
CA SER A 107 23.50 7.70 10.59
C SER A 107 22.18 6.99 10.96
N ASN A 108 21.41 6.55 9.97
CA ASN A 108 20.16 5.84 10.17
C ASN A 108 20.34 4.33 10.31
N HIS A 109 21.48 3.76 9.90
CA HIS A 109 21.64 2.31 9.81
C HIS A 109 21.42 1.59 11.15
N ALA A 110 21.86 2.17 12.26
CA ALA A 110 21.75 1.51 13.56
C ALA A 110 20.29 1.19 13.94
N TRP A 111 19.38 2.15 13.77
CA TRP A 111 17.98 1.93 14.08
C TRP A 111 17.23 1.18 12.96
N LEU A 112 17.58 1.40 11.68
CA LEU A 112 16.98 0.67 10.57
C LEU A 112 17.30 -0.83 10.66
N ILE A 113 18.57 -1.19 10.86
CA ILE A 113 19.00 -2.58 10.98
C ILE A 113 18.23 -3.27 12.11
N LYS A 114 18.19 -2.66 13.30
CA LYS A 114 17.46 -3.20 14.45
C LYS A 114 15.98 -3.40 14.13
N ASP A 115 15.32 -2.43 13.52
CA ASP A 115 13.89 -2.49 13.19
C ASP A 115 13.59 -3.59 12.17
N PHE A 116 14.43 -3.75 11.14
CA PHE A 116 14.28 -4.81 10.15
C PHE A 116 14.65 -6.20 10.69
N GLU A 117 15.63 -6.32 11.56
CA GLU A 117 15.97 -7.58 12.26
C GLU A 117 14.80 -8.07 13.13
N GLU A 118 14.04 -7.15 13.74
CA GLU A 118 12.83 -7.46 14.49
C GLU A 118 11.65 -7.78 13.56
N ALA A 119 11.48 -7.03 12.47
CA ALA A 119 10.32 -7.15 11.57
C ALA A 119 10.37 -8.41 10.68
N ILE A 120 11.53 -8.76 10.11
CA ILE A 120 11.66 -9.88 9.17
C ILE A 120 11.10 -11.20 9.73
N PRO A 121 11.48 -11.64 10.95
CA PRO A 121 10.91 -12.87 11.52
C PRO A 121 9.40 -12.76 11.80
N LEU A 122 8.90 -11.56 12.15
CA LEU A 122 7.47 -11.34 12.39
C LEU A 122 6.66 -11.48 11.09
N VAL A 123 7.14 -10.88 9.98
CA VAL A 123 6.53 -11.00 8.65
C VAL A 123 6.44 -12.47 8.22
N ALA A 124 7.54 -13.22 8.34
CA ALA A 124 7.59 -14.64 8.00
C ALA A 124 6.64 -15.46 8.89
N LYS A 125 6.65 -15.24 10.21
CA LYS A 125 5.77 -15.93 11.17
C LYS A 125 4.29 -15.67 10.89
N ALA A 126 3.95 -14.45 10.44
CA ALA A 126 2.58 -14.10 10.06
C ALA A 126 2.14 -14.71 8.71
N GLY A 127 3.04 -15.37 7.98
CA GLY A 127 2.79 -15.93 6.65
C GLY A 127 2.82 -14.91 5.52
N TYR A 128 3.37 -13.71 5.77
CA TYR A 128 3.53 -12.65 4.77
C TYR A 128 4.92 -12.72 4.13
N LYS A 129 5.10 -11.97 3.03
CA LYS A 129 6.32 -12.09 2.22
C LYS A 129 7.04 -10.77 2.02
N ASN A 130 6.34 -9.67 1.88
CA ASN A 130 6.91 -8.40 1.44
C ASN A 130 7.04 -7.42 2.60
N LEU A 131 8.18 -6.76 2.69
CA LEU A 131 8.48 -5.73 3.70
C LEU A 131 9.07 -4.51 3.02
N ILE A 132 8.38 -3.38 3.13
CA ILE A 132 8.77 -2.13 2.46
C ILE A 132 9.95 -1.44 3.15
N CYS A 133 10.79 -0.77 2.35
CA CYS A 133 11.83 0.13 2.84
C CYS A 133 11.97 1.36 1.95
N PHE A 134 12.69 2.37 2.42
CA PHE A 134 12.84 3.66 1.76
C PHE A 134 14.30 4.07 1.67
N SER A 135 14.69 4.70 0.55
CA SER A 135 16.05 5.21 0.39
C SER A 135 16.34 6.39 1.33
N GLY A 136 15.35 7.21 1.57
CA GLY A 136 15.50 8.51 2.24
C GLY A 136 15.79 9.66 1.28
N ASN A 137 15.77 10.88 1.80
CA ASN A 137 16.12 12.08 1.07
C ASN A 137 17.64 12.20 0.91
N ARG A 138 18.08 12.85 -0.16
CA ARG A 138 19.51 13.12 -0.43
C ARG A 138 20.14 13.95 0.66
N ASN A 139 19.49 15.03 1.08
CA ASN A 139 20.04 15.98 2.08
C ASN A 139 21.50 16.38 1.73
N GLY A 140 21.78 16.60 0.45
CA GLY A 140 23.10 16.92 -0.08
C GLY A 140 24.05 15.73 -0.26
N ILE A 141 23.63 14.50 0.03
CA ILE A 141 24.41 13.28 -0.26
C ILE A 141 24.39 13.03 -1.76
N ASP A 142 25.54 12.80 -2.36
CA ASP A 142 25.70 12.39 -3.77
C ASP A 142 25.01 11.04 -4.01
N ASP A 143 24.41 10.87 -5.21
CA ASP A 143 23.63 9.67 -5.56
C ASP A 143 24.46 8.37 -5.50
N ASN A 144 25.75 8.42 -5.87
CA ASN A 144 26.65 7.25 -5.77
C ASN A 144 27.02 6.96 -4.31
N VAL A 145 27.29 8.00 -3.52
CA VAL A 145 27.57 7.84 -2.07
C VAL A 145 26.34 7.25 -1.37
N GLY A 146 25.17 7.77 -1.65
CA GLY A 146 23.91 7.24 -1.10
C GLY A 146 23.63 5.80 -1.55
N MET A 147 23.94 5.45 -2.80
CA MET A 147 23.88 4.08 -3.31
C MET A 147 24.75 3.14 -2.48
N GLU A 148 26.03 3.47 -2.29
CA GLU A 148 26.96 2.63 -1.51
C GLU A 148 26.51 2.53 -0.03
N ASN A 149 25.97 3.60 0.54
CA ASN A 149 25.40 3.57 1.88
C ASN A 149 24.20 2.60 1.95
N CYS A 150 23.28 2.66 0.99
CA CYS A 150 22.17 1.72 0.91
C CYS A 150 22.67 0.26 0.83
N VAL A 151 23.65 -0.02 -0.04
CA VAL A 151 24.25 -1.36 -0.18
C VAL A 151 24.85 -1.84 1.14
N GLU A 152 25.64 -0.99 1.81
CA GLU A 152 26.28 -1.35 3.09
C GLU A 152 25.25 -1.69 4.18
N GLY A 153 24.21 -0.85 4.33
CA GLY A 153 23.19 -1.04 5.34
C GLY A 153 22.30 -2.25 5.07
N LEU A 154 21.74 -2.34 3.85
CA LEU A 154 20.83 -3.41 3.46
C LEU A 154 21.48 -4.79 3.49
N LYS A 155 22.74 -4.92 3.05
CA LYS A 155 23.45 -6.21 3.11
C LYS A 155 23.53 -6.80 4.50
N LYS A 156 23.44 -6.01 5.56
CA LYS A 156 23.47 -6.51 6.95
C LYS A 156 22.22 -7.30 7.32
N ILE A 157 21.09 -7.04 6.66
CA ILE A 157 19.81 -7.72 6.93
C ILE A 157 19.48 -8.79 5.88
N MET A 158 20.18 -8.84 4.73
CA MET A 158 19.80 -9.73 3.64
C MET A 158 19.86 -11.21 3.99
N ALA A 159 20.90 -11.68 4.70
CA ALA A 159 20.98 -13.08 5.12
C ALA A 159 19.79 -13.51 6.00
N LEU A 160 19.29 -12.58 6.84
CA LEU A 160 18.09 -12.85 7.65
C LEU A 160 16.83 -12.86 6.78
N ALA A 161 16.70 -11.96 5.82
CA ALA A 161 15.59 -11.90 4.88
C ALA A 161 15.51 -13.18 4.04
N GLU A 162 16.62 -13.63 3.48
CA GLU A 162 16.76 -14.88 2.71
C GLU A 162 16.37 -16.11 3.53
N LYS A 163 16.92 -16.23 4.75
CA LYS A 163 16.59 -17.34 5.67
C LYS A 163 15.10 -17.43 5.98
N ASN A 164 14.41 -16.29 6.06
CA ASN A 164 12.99 -16.21 6.38
C ASN A 164 12.08 -16.18 5.14
N GLY A 165 12.62 -16.12 3.92
CA GLY A 165 11.86 -16.01 2.69
C GLY A 165 11.13 -14.68 2.53
N VAL A 166 11.58 -13.63 3.24
CA VAL A 166 11.01 -12.28 3.18
C VAL A 166 11.72 -11.47 2.11
N VAL A 167 10.95 -10.75 1.30
CA VAL A 167 11.46 -9.85 0.25
C VAL A 167 11.40 -8.41 0.75
N ILE A 168 12.57 -7.79 0.86
CA ILE A 168 12.69 -6.37 1.17
C ILE A 168 12.46 -5.59 -0.13
N GLN A 169 11.56 -4.61 -0.10
CA GLN A 169 11.19 -3.87 -1.29
C GLN A 169 11.37 -2.37 -1.09
N MET A 170 12.28 -1.78 -1.87
CA MET A 170 12.48 -0.34 -1.86
C MET A 170 11.52 0.33 -2.82
N GLU A 171 10.75 1.28 -2.31
CA GLU A 171 9.79 2.01 -3.12
C GLU A 171 10.43 3.12 -3.93
N LEU A 172 10.00 3.21 -5.19
CA LEU A 172 10.35 4.27 -6.13
C LEU A 172 9.37 5.42 -6.01
N PHE A 173 9.84 6.61 -5.64
CA PHE A 173 9.01 7.81 -5.56
C PHE A 173 9.39 8.86 -6.61
N ASN A 174 8.46 9.73 -6.97
CA ASN A 174 8.78 10.89 -7.78
C ASN A 174 9.35 12.03 -6.92
N SER A 175 10.45 12.62 -7.38
CA SER A 175 11.06 13.81 -6.77
C SER A 175 10.60 15.12 -7.41
N LYS A 176 9.86 15.06 -8.51
CA LYS A 176 9.39 16.25 -9.22
C LYS A 176 8.27 17.00 -8.49
N ILE A 177 7.37 16.28 -7.82
CA ILE A 177 6.16 16.85 -7.24
C ILE A 177 5.99 16.45 -5.77
N ASP A 178 5.90 15.12 -5.47
CA ASP A 178 5.39 14.67 -4.16
C ASP A 178 6.47 14.50 -3.11
N HIS A 179 7.66 14.05 -3.51
CA HIS A 179 8.77 13.73 -2.60
C HIS A 179 10.07 14.43 -3.05
N PRO A 180 10.13 15.77 -3.04
CA PRO A 180 11.35 16.50 -3.38
C PRO A 180 12.55 15.95 -2.59
N ASP A 181 13.68 15.79 -3.29
CA ASP A 181 14.92 15.28 -2.70
C ASP A 181 14.98 13.77 -2.37
N TYR A 182 13.90 13.00 -2.59
CA TYR A 182 13.97 11.54 -2.40
C TYR A 182 14.99 10.91 -3.35
N MET A 183 15.81 9.95 -2.85
CA MET A 183 16.97 9.47 -3.62
C MET A 183 16.62 8.39 -4.64
N CYS A 184 15.79 7.40 -4.27
CA CYS A 184 15.38 6.33 -5.20
C CYS A 184 14.22 6.82 -6.09
N ASP A 185 14.48 7.84 -6.90
CA ASP A 185 13.51 8.53 -7.73
C ASP A 185 13.56 8.14 -9.22
N LYS A 186 14.44 7.19 -9.57
CA LYS A 186 14.60 6.67 -10.93
C LYS A 186 14.73 5.17 -10.94
N SER A 187 14.05 4.52 -11.89
CA SER A 187 14.12 3.07 -12.08
C SER A 187 15.56 2.58 -12.28
N ALA A 188 16.36 3.30 -13.05
CA ALA A 188 17.75 2.92 -13.32
C ALA A 188 18.59 2.88 -12.03
N TRP A 189 18.41 3.84 -11.13
CA TRP A 189 19.10 3.87 -9.83
C TRP A 189 18.69 2.71 -8.95
N GLY A 190 17.38 2.44 -8.82
CA GLY A 190 16.88 1.32 -8.03
C GLY A 190 17.32 -0.04 -8.57
N ILE A 191 17.33 -0.22 -9.90
CA ILE A 191 17.81 -1.45 -10.56
C ILE A 191 19.30 -1.67 -10.27
N GLU A 192 20.11 -0.63 -10.33
CA GLU A 192 21.53 -0.73 -10.01
C GLU A 192 21.75 -1.12 -8.54
N LEU A 193 20.94 -0.58 -7.62
CA LEU A 193 20.92 -1.00 -6.21
C LEU A 193 20.60 -2.49 -6.08
N CYS A 194 19.59 -3.01 -6.78
CA CYS A 194 19.27 -4.45 -6.77
C CYS A 194 20.47 -5.30 -7.23
N LYS A 195 21.15 -4.90 -8.31
CA LYS A 195 22.34 -5.60 -8.81
C LYS A 195 23.48 -5.60 -7.80
N LYS A 196 23.75 -4.47 -7.13
CA LYS A 196 24.83 -4.35 -6.14
C LYS A 196 24.53 -5.15 -4.85
N ILE A 197 23.27 -5.25 -4.44
CA ILE A 197 22.84 -6.09 -3.33
C ILE A 197 22.96 -7.57 -3.71
N GLY A 198 22.56 -7.95 -4.92
CA GLY A 198 22.77 -9.28 -5.50
C GLY A 198 21.93 -10.38 -4.86
N SER A 199 20.77 -10.05 -4.28
CA SER A 199 19.86 -11.01 -3.64
C SER A 199 18.47 -10.97 -4.28
N ASP A 200 17.88 -12.13 -4.52
CA ASP A 200 16.48 -12.23 -4.98
C ASP A 200 15.46 -11.81 -3.92
N ASN A 201 15.89 -11.70 -2.67
CA ASN A 201 15.08 -11.20 -1.57
C ASN A 201 15.16 -9.66 -1.39
N PHE A 202 15.78 -8.97 -2.36
CA PHE A 202 15.72 -7.51 -2.48
C PHE A 202 15.16 -7.14 -3.85
N LYS A 203 14.06 -6.40 -3.88
CA LYS A 203 13.36 -5.95 -5.08
C LYS A 203 12.96 -4.48 -4.94
N LEU A 204 12.40 -3.94 -6.00
CA LEU A 204 11.75 -2.63 -5.99
C LEU A 204 10.23 -2.79 -5.92
N LEU A 205 9.60 -1.91 -5.18
CA LEU A 205 8.21 -1.59 -5.35
C LEU A 205 8.13 -0.51 -6.44
N TYR A 206 7.54 -0.87 -7.58
CA TYR A 206 7.36 0.01 -8.72
C TYR A 206 6.02 0.72 -8.62
N ASP A 207 6.02 1.95 -8.12
CA ASP A 207 4.83 2.79 -8.13
C ASP A 207 4.66 3.43 -9.52
N ILE A 208 3.63 2.99 -10.22
CA ILE A 208 3.32 3.40 -11.60
C ILE A 208 3.05 4.90 -11.68
N TYR A 209 2.33 5.46 -10.69
CA TYR A 209 2.08 6.89 -10.62
C TYR A 209 3.39 7.69 -10.51
N HIS A 210 4.22 7.32 -9.53
CA HIS A 210 5.47 8.02 -9.29
C HIS A 210 6.42 7.94 -10.49
N MET A 211 6.51 6.78 -11.12
CA MET A 211 7.40 6.60 -12.26
C MET A 211 6.86 7.26 -13.54
N GLN A 212 5.53 7.31 -13.73
CA GLN A 212 4.97 8.11 -14.83
C GLN A 212 5.31 9.59 -14.67
N VAL A 213 5.19 10.15 -13.47
CA VAL A 213 5.53 11.56 -13.19
C VAL A 213 7.02 11.83 -13.44
N ASN A 214 7.91 10.94 -13.03
CA ASN A 214 9.36 11.16 -13.12
C ASN A 214 9.95 10.79 -14.49
N GLU A 215 9.56 9.66 -15.05
CA GLU A 215 10.26 9.04 -16.18
C GLU A 215 9.36 8.85 -17.42
N GLY A 216 8.10 8.45 -17.21
CA GLY A 216 7.23 8.00 -18.31
C GLY A 216 7.61 6.60 -18.80
N ASP A 217 7.17 6.23 -20.02
CA ASP A 217 7.48 4.97 -20.70
C ASP A 217 7.35 3.71 -19.84
N VAL A 218 6.28 3.70 -19.01
CA VAL A 218 6.03 2.71 -17.96
C VAL A 218 6.01 1.29 -18.48
N ILE A 219 5.31 1.05 -19.61
CA ILE A 219 5.16 -0.31 -20.17
C ILE A 219 6.52 -0.87 -20.60
N HIS A 220 7.33 -0.11 -21.32
CA HIS A 220 8.65 -0.55 -21.73
C HIS A 220 9.57 -0.82 -20.53
N THR A 221 9.52 0.06 -19.53
CA THR A 221 10.32 -0.08 -18.30
C THR A 221 9.94 -1.37 -17.56
N ILE A 222 8.64 -1.68 -17.42
CA ILE A 222 8.16 -2.92 -16.80
C ILE A 222 8.62 -4.13 -17.60
N GLN A 223 8.39 -4.18 -18.90
CA GLN A 223 8.74 -5.32 -19.74
C GLN A 223 10.23 -5.64 -19.70
N LYS A 224 11.08 -4.60 -19.73
CA LYS A 224 12.53 -4.75 -19.75
C LYS A 224 13.14 -5.15 -18.40
N ASN A 225 12.51 -4.72 -17.28
CA ASN A 225 13.13 -4.77 -15.95
C ASN A 225 12.28 -5.52 -14.92
N HIS A 226 11.24 -6.25 -15.33
CA HIS A 226 10.28 -6.92 -14.44
C HIS A 226 10.94 -7.80 -13.36
N GLN A 227 12.10 -8.39 -13.65
CA GLN A 227 12.83 -9.23 -12.69
C GLN A 227 13.28 -8.49 -11.43
N TYR A 228 13.34 -7.16 -11.46
CA TYR A 228 13.68 -6.31 -10.31
C TYR A 228 12.46 -5.79 -9.56
N PHE A 229 11.24 -5.93 -10.12
CA PHE A 229 10.01 -5.40 -9.53
C PHE A 229 9.26 -6.50 -8.79
N GLY A 230 9.12 -6.35 -7.48
CA GLY A 230 8.47 -7.33 -6.61
C GLY A 230 7.05 -6.94 -6.18
N HIS A 231 6.65 -5.70 -6.40
CA HIS A 231 5.33 -5.17 -6.09
C HIS A 231 5.00 -3.96 -6.97
N TYR A 232 3.70 -3.67 -7.16
CA TYR A 232 3.26 -2.53 -7.94
C TYR A 232 2.22 -1.71 -7.19
N HIS A 233 2.37 -0.37 -7.23
CA HIS A 233 1.33 0.58 -6.83
C HIS A 233 0.75 1.30 -8.04
N THR A 234 -0.50 1.76 -7.90
CA THR A 234 -1.26 2.41 -8.98
C THR A 234 -1.97 3.66 -8.50
N ALA A 235 -1.92 4.73 -9.29
CA ALA A 235 -2.79 5.89 -9.15
C ALA A 235 -2.89 6.65 -10.47
N GLY A 236 -3.89 7.51 -10.61
CA GLY A 236 -4.07 8.36 -11.79
C GLY A 236 -3.06 9.52 -11.86
N VAL A 237 -2.56 9.83 -13.04
CA VAL A 237 -1.71 10.99 -13.32
C VAL A 237 -2.52 11.97 -14.19
N PRO A 238 -2.57 13.26 -13.82
CA PRO A 238 -1.96 13.92 -12.68
C PRO A 238 -2.71 13.70 -11.36
N GLY A 239 -2.06 14.04 -10.24
CA GLY A 239 -2.68 14.29 -8.94
C GLY A 239 -2.86 13.09 -8.02
N ARG A 240 -2.42 11.88 -8.41
CA ARG A 240 -2.52 10.64 -7.61
C ARG A 240 -3.98 10.28 -7.26
N HIS A 241 -4.92 10.60 -8.16
CA HIS A 241 -6.35 10.37 -7.96
C HIS A 241 -6.84 9.10 -8.65
N GLU A 242 -8.15 9.05 -8.93
CA GLU A 242 -8.87 7.90 -9.46
C GLU A 242 -8.25 7.34 -10.75
N ILE A 243 -8.37 6.02 -10.93
CA ILE A 243 -8.05 5.35 -12.19
C ILE A 243 -9.30 5.33 -13.06
N ASP A 244 -9.47 6.36 -13.87
CA ASP A 244 -10.59 6.49 -14.79
C ASP A 244 -10.20 7.28 -16.07
N ASP A 245 -11.15 7.91 -16.72
CA ASP A 245 -10.96 8.67 -17.97
C ASP A 245 -10.50 10.12 -17.76
N THR A 246 -10.27 10.54 -16.51
CA THR A 246 -9.77 11.88 -16.15
C THR A 246 -8.25 11.95 -16.00
N GLN A 247 -7.54 10.84 -16.24
CA GLN A 247 -6.10 10.70 -16.08
C GLN A 247 -5.44 10.14 -17.34
N GLU A 248 -4.10 10.25 -17.47
CA GLU A 248 -3.38 10.01 -18.71
C GLU A 248 -2.90 8.56 -18.93
N LEU A 249 -2.91 7.69 -17.92
CA LEU A 249 -2.40 6.32 -17.99
C LEU A 249 -3.45 5.35 -18.55
N PHE A 250 -3.09 4.59 -19.58
CA PHE A 250 -3.97 3.53 -20.06
C PHE A 250 -3.74 2.22 -19.30
N TYR A 251 -4.29 2.13 -18.09
CA TYR A 251 -4.10 1.01 -17.17
C TYR A 251 -4.38 -0.39 -17.75
N PRO A 252 -5.38 -0.63 -18.63
CA PRO A 252 -5.54 -1.95 -19.23
C PRO A 252 -4.32 -2.45 -20.00
N ALA A 253 -3.59 -1.58 -20.68
CA ALA A 253 -2.35 -1.96 -21.36
C ALA A 253 -1.20 -2.22 -20.38
N ILE A 254 -1.10 -1.40 -19.32
CA ILE A 254 -0.09 -1.57 -18.26
C ILE A 254 -0.29 -2.90 -17.55
N MET A 255 -1.53 -3.23 -17.16
CA MET A 255 -1.85 -4.50 -16.47
C MET A 255 -1.58 -5.71 -17.36
N LYS A 256 -1.89 -5.64 -18.65
CA LYS A 256 -1.51 -6.69 -19.63
C LYS A 256 0.01 -6.86 -19.73
N ALA A 257 0.76 -5.76 -19.71
CA ALA A 257 2.22 -5.82 -19.71
C ALA A 257 2.75 -6.51 -18.44
N ILE A 258 2.23 -6.18 -17.25
CA ILE A 258 2.57 -6.83 -16.00
C ILE A 258 2.23 -8.33 -16.07
N ALA A 259 1.02 -8.69 -16.45
CA ALA A 259 0.58 -10.08 -16.54
C ALA A 259 1.45 -10.90 -17.52
N ALA A 260 1.84 -10.31 -18.67
CA ALA A 260 2.67 -10.93 -19.68
C ALA A 260 4.09 -11.26 -19.19
N THR A 261 4.59 -10.61 -18.13
CA THR A 261 5.88 -10.96 -17.50
C THR A 261 5.84 -12.25 -16.68
N GLY A 262 4.65 -12.81 -16.47
CA GLY A 262 4.44 -13.95 -15.56
C GLY A 262 4.37 -13.56 -14.08
N TYR A 263 4.25 -12.27 -13.77
CA TYR A 263 4.15 -11.75 -12.40
C TYR A 263 3.00 -12.41 -11.61
N LYS A 264 3.29 -12.82 -10.38
CA LYS A 264 2.35 -13.51 -9.48
C LYS A 264 2.16 -12.78 -8.13
N GLY A 265 2.75 -11.61 -7.97
CA GLY A 265 2.56 -10.78 -6.79
C GLY A 265 1.30 -9.92 -6.89
N TYR A 266 1.20 -8.93 -6.01
CA TYR A 266 0.05 -8.05 -5.93
C TYR A 266 0.27 -6.72 -6.65
N VAL A 267 -0.81 -6.19 -7.20
CA VAL A 267 -0.91 -4.81 -7.69
C VAL A 267 -1.88 -4.08 -6.77
N ALA A 268 -1.38 -3.12 -6.01
CA ALA A 268 -2.17 -2.41 -5.02
C ALA A 268 -2.70 -1.08 -5.57
N GLN A 269 -3.98 -0.83 -5.36
CA GLN A 269 -4.60 0.47 -5.62
C GLN A 269 -4.16 1.44 -4.52
N GLU A 270 -3.40 2.47 -4.88
CA GLU A 270 -2.90 3.47 -3.92
C GLU A 270 -3.28 4.90 -4.31
N PHE A 271 -4.23 5.06 -5.20
CA PHE A 271 -4.76 6.38 -5.51
C PHE A 271 -5.51 6.98 -4.32
N VAL A 272 -5.46 8.31 -4.21
CA VAL A 272 -6.18 9.08 -3.20
C VAL A 272 -7.52 9.50 -3.78
N PRO A 273 -8.65 8.93 -3.32
CA PRO A 273 -9.96 9.31 -3.83
C PRO A 273 -10.21 10.81 -3.66
N SER A 274 -10.53 11.50 -4.75
CA SER A 274 -10.73 12.95 -4.77
C SER A 274 -12.10 13.39 -4.24
N ASN A 275 -13.11 12.51 -4.36
CA ASN A 275 -14.46 12.81 -3.91
C ASN A 275 -14.53 12.90 -2.38
N LYS A 276 -15.42 13.75 -1.84
CA LYS A 276 -15.67 13.86 -0.40
C LYS A 276 -16.66 12.81 0.11
N ASP A 277 -17.56 12.32 -0.73
CA ASP A 277 -18.54 11.31 -0.39
C ASP A 277 -17.89 9.91 -0.33
N ASN A 278 -18.10 9.20 0.78
CA ASN A 278 -17.49 7.89 0.98
C ASN A 278 -18.03 6.81 0.04
N LYS A 279 -19.28 6.92 -0.42
CA LYS A 279 -19.86 5.98 -1.41
C LYS A 279 -19.17 6.14 -2.76
N GLU A 280 -18.91 7.39 -3.16
CA GLU A 280 -18.19 7.69 -4.39
C GLU A 280 -16.72 7.22 -4.32
N LYS A 281 -16.04 7.35 -3.17
CA LYS A 281 -14.70 6.78 -2.95
C LYS A 281 -14.69 5.26 -3.14
N ILE A 282 -15.70 4.57 -2.60
CA ILE A 282 -15.84 3.11 -2.75
C ILE A 282 -16.15 2.76 -4.21
N ALA A 283 -17.02 3.53 -4.88
CA ALA A 283 -17.32 3.33 -6.29
C ALA A 283 -16.07 3.50 -7.17
N ALA A 284 -15.19 4.46 -6.83
CA ALA A 284 -13.92 4.67 -7.49
C ALA A 284 -13.00 3.45 -7.37
N LEU A 285 -12.88 2.84 -6.17
CA LEU A 285 -12.11 1.59 -6.00
C LEU A 285 -12.66 0.47 -6.87
N LYS A 286 -13.98 0.30 -6.88
CA LYS A 286 -14.65 -0.70 -7.70
C LYS A 286 -14.37 -0.48 -9.21
N LYS A 287 -14.41 0.78 -9.67
CA LYS A 287 -14.09 1.14 -11.07
C LYS A 287 -12.63 0.83 -11.38
N ALA A 288 -11.70 1.20 -10.49
CA ALA A 288 -10.27 0.95 -10.65
C ALA A 288 -9.95 -0.55 -10.75
N ILE A 289 -10.53 -1.38 -9.87
CA ILE A 289 -10.37 -2.84 -9.93
C ILE A 289 -10.86 -3.38 -11.28
N LYS A 290 -12.04 -2.96 -11.75
CA LYS A 290 -12.57 -3.40 -13.06
C LYS A 290 -11.67 -3.01 -14.23
N ILE A 291 -11.08 -1.81 -14.21
CA ILE A 291 -10.17 -1.32 -15.25
C ILE A 291 -8.84 -2.10 -15.23
N CYS A 292 -8.35 -2.43 -14.04
CA CYS A 292 -7.08 -3.15 -13.85
C CYS A 292 -7.20 -4.67 -13.97
N ASP A 293 -8.40 -5.24 -13.99
CA ASP A 293 -8.64 -6.68 -14.14
C ASP A 293 -8.67 -7.07 -15.62
N VAL A 294 -7.56 -7.60 -16.15
CA VAL A 294 -7.33 -7.84 -17.59
C VAL A 294 -7.26 -9.33 -17.94
#